data_3afc888845a52084b867c6b763c53219
#
_entry.id   3afc888845a52084b867c6b763c53219
#
_cell.length_a   1.000
_cell.length_b   1.000
_cell.length_c   1.000
_cell.angle_alpha   90.00
_cell.angle_beta   90.00
_cell.angle_gamma   90.00
#
_symmetry.space_group_name_H-M   'P 1'
#
loop_
_entity.id
_entity.type
_entity.pdbx_description
1 polymer ?
#
loop_
_entity_poly.entity_id
_entity_poly.type
_entity_poly.pdbx_seq_one_letter_code
_entity_poly.pdbx_strand_id
1 'polypeptide(L)'
;MKTFFTPLRILITTLILLVISFVCYIYAKIPTEPDTSKIETITAKPQYSLSFIGEQQPQESFTLYFNPSLGNVSSLLVKNDEIIQSDTPLLEYYNPPLEKLIVAKKKALSSLINHSPKQSISQQLTLNSQILELQSRLQTRINSPISGKVTILEAHPSKLNTKIMQINSEKHIIRANITESQLEHIKANQDVNVTRNHSKLFTGKILSIIQIPYKVEKGESIYQVDISTQDQYPLGRHFDIDVGTSKIELPISSIYENYYVLITQNNKIIKRRIEYTKSQKNGYIMVSNGLNIGDKVIVHPSSSLLQK
;
A
#
# COMPACT_ATOMS: atom_id res chain seq x y z
N MET A 1 84.58 -8.10 -42.19
CA MET A 1 83.66 -7.70 -41.11
C MET A 1 82.20 -8.29 -41.21
N LYS A 2 82.04 -9.53 -41.58
CA LYS A 2 80.68 -10.16 -41.78
C LYS A 2 80.38 -11.35 -40.87
N THR A 3 81.24 -11.79 -40.03
CA THR A 3 81.07 -12.99 -39.20
C THR A 3 80.74 -12.78 -37.73
N PHE A 4 80.87 -11.56 -37.24
CA PHE A 4 80.58 -11.26 -35.80
C PHE A 4 79.10 -10.94 -35.52
N PHE A 5 78.28 -10.65 -36.49
CA PHE A 5 76.88 -10.29 -36.33
C PHE A 5 75.92 -11.51 -36.23
N THR A 6 76.37 -12.68 -36.68
CA THR A 6 75.53 -13.89 -36.65
C THR A 6 75.36 -14.49 -35.28
N PRO A 7 76.40 -14.67 -34.44
CA PRO A 7 76.21 -15.20 -33.08
C PRO A 7 75.40 -14.32 -32.15
N LEU A 8 75.54 -12.98 -32.31
CA LEU A 8 74.73 -12.01 -31.55
C LEU A 8 73.25 -12.09 -31.90
N ARG A 9 72.90 -12.25 -33.16
CA ARG A 9 71.52 -12.40 -33.60
C ARG A 9 70.90 -13.71 -33.08
N ILE A 10 71.64 -14.81 -33.10
CA ILE A 10 71.21 -16.09 -32.55
C ILE A 10 70.97 -15.97 -31.05
N LEU A 11 71.87 -15.32 -30.32
CA LEU A 11 71.72 -15.07 -28.85
C LEU A 11 70.49 -14.22 -28.54
N ILE A 12 70.20 -13.21 -29.31
CA ILE A 12 69.02 -12.35 -29.14
C ILE A 12 67.72 -13.14 -29.44
N THR A 13 67.71 -13.93 -30.48
CA THR A 13 66.51 -14.75 -30.84
C THR A 13 66.23 -15.84 -29.83
N THR A 14 67.27 -16.49 -29.28
CA THR A 14 67.09 -17.50 -28.17
C THR A 14 66.63 -16.85 -26.88
N LEU A 15 67.06 -15.64 -26.53
CA LEU A 15 66.60 -14.87 -25.40
C LEU A 15 65.13 -14.47 -25.53
N ILE A 16 64.72 -14.02 -26.72
CA ILE A 16 63.32 -13.68 -27.02
C ILE A 16 62.42 -14.90 -26.89
N LEU A 17 62.83 -16.04 -27.42
CA LEU A 17 62.09 -17.31 -27.35
C LEU A 17 61.96 -17.78 -25.88
N LEU A 18 62.97 -17.61 -25.04
CA LEU A 18 62.93 -17.93 -23.61
C LEU A 18 61.96 -17.03 -22.88
N VAL A 19 61.97 -15.71 -23.16
CA VAL A 19 61.02 -14.77 -22.57
C VAL A 19 59.59 -15.10 -23.01
N ILE A 20 59.32 -15.39 -24.26
CA ILE A 20 58.00 -15.79 -24.76
C ILE A 20 57.54 -17.10 -24.09
N SER A 21 58.44 -18.10 -24.01
CA SER A 21 58.11 -19.36 -23.31
C SER A 21 57.79 -19.15 -21.82
N PHE A 22 58.53 -18.28 -21.14
CA PHE A 22 58.31 -17.92 -19.75
C PHE A 22 56.97 -17.17 -19.55
N VAL A 23 56.66 -16.22 -20.44
CA VAL A 23 55.37 -15.53 -20.45
C VAL A 23 54.22 -16.51 -20.71
N CYS A 24 54.33 -17.40 -21.71
CA CYS A 24 53.34 -18.45 -21.95
C CYS A 24 53.19 -19.40 -20.77
N TYR A 25 54.27 -19.75 -20.08
CA TYR A 25 54.24 -20.58 -18.89
C TYR A 25 53.50 -19.89 -17.72
N ILE A 26 53.71 -18.56 -17.51
CA ILE A 26 52.98 -17.76 -16.53
C ILE A 26 51.50 -17.72 -16.91
N TYR A 27 51.16 -17.43 -18.15
CA TYR A 27 49.75 -17.39 -18.62
C TYR A 27 49.06 -18.76 -18.50
N ALA A 28 49.76 -19.86 -18.72
CA ALA A 28 49.21 -21.21 -18.54
C ALA A 28 49.01 -21.61 -17.07
N LYS A 29 49.69 -20.94 -16.14
CA LYS A 29 49.52 -21.17 -14.69
C LYS A 29 48.56 -20.18 -14.02
N ILE A 30 48.06 -19.15 -14.74
CA ILE A 30 46.99 -18.29 -14.19
C ILE A 30 45.76 -19.19 -14.07
N PRO A 31 45.24 -19.45 -12.84
CA PRO A 31 44.03 -20.23 -12.67
C PRO A 31 42.91 -19.54 -13.44
N THR A 32 42.38 -20.15 -14.45
CA THR A 32 41.15 -19.70 -15.11
C THR A 32 40.07 -19.70 -14.02
N GLU A 33 39.50 -18.54 -13.70
CA GLU A 33 38.35 -18.44 -12.79
C GLU A 33 37.27 -19.44 -13.26
N PRO A 34 36.68 -20.21 -12.37
CA PRO A 34 35.63 -21.15 -12.74
C PRO A 34 34.50 -20.38 -13.45
N ASP A 35 34.13 -20.87 -14.66
CA ASP A 35 32.97 -20.34 -15.38
C ASP A 35 31.71 -20.62 -14.56
N THR A 36 31.36 -19.65 -13.72
CA THR A 36 30.18 -19.73 -12.84
C THR A 36 28.87 -19.57 -13.62
N SER A 37 28.94 -19.24 -14.90
CA SER A 37 27.76 -19.06 -15.77
C SER A 37 26.99 -20.35 -16.04
N LYS A 38 27.63 -21.52 -15.86
CA LYS A 38 27.03 -22.86 -16.08
C LYS A 38 26.51 -23.48 -14.76
N ILE A 39 26.68 -22.82 -13.60
CA ILE A 39 26.27 -23.37 -12.33
C ILE A 39 24.83 -22.91 -12.08
N GLU A 40 23.94 -23.88 -11.88
CA GLU A 40 22.55 -23.57 -11.52
C GLU A 40 22.51 -22.92 -10.13
N THR A 41 22.01 -21.69 -10.07
CA THR A 41 21.89 -20.93 -8.84
C THR A 41 20.47 -20.46 -8.62
N ILE A 42 20.05 -20.39 -7.36
CA ILE A 42 18.82 -19.76 -6.92
C ILE A 42 19.14 -18.52 -6.08
N THR A 43 18.45 -17.42 -6.35
CA THR A 43 18.61 -16.20 -5.55
C THR A 43 17.80 -16.32 -4.25
N ALA A 44 18.46 -16.12 -3.12
CA ALA A 44 17.82 -16.08 -1.80
C ALA A 44 16.81 -14.93 -1.73
N LYS A 45 15.51 -15.25 -1.69
CA LYS A 45 14.40 -14.31 -1.58
C LYS A 45 13.76 -14.43 -0.21
N PRO A 46 13.28 -13.32 0.37
CA PRO A 46 12.56 -13.39 1.64
C PRO A 46 11.21 -14.07 1.41
N GLN A 47 10.85 -14.95 2.33
CA GLN A 47 9.50 -15.50 2.45
C GLN A 47 8.98 -15.18 3.84
N TYR A 48 7.87 -14.51 3.89
CA TYR A 48 7.18 -14.15 5.12
C TYR A 48 6.12 -15.20 5.46
N SER A 49 5.75 -15.28 6.73
CA SER A 49 4.71 -16.21 7.18
C SER A 49 3.34 -15.85 6.59
N LEU A 50 3.13 -14.56 6.38
CA LEU A 50 1.92 -14.01 5.77
C LEU A 50 2.26 -12.78 4.95
N SER A 51 1.67 -12.67 3.75
CA SER A 51 1.74 -11.48 2.91
C SER A 51 0.38 -11.18 2.31
N PHE A 52 0.01 -9.90 2.25
CA PHE A 52 -1.23 -9.42 1.64
C PHE A 52 -1.03 -8.01 1.07
N ILE A 53 -1.98 -7.56 0.25
CA ILE A 53 -1.91 -6.25 -0.40
C ILE A 53 -2.75 -5.25 0.38
N GLY A 54 -2.17 -4.06 0.62
CA GLY A 54 -2.86 -2.90 1.16
C GLY A 54 -2.78 -1.70 0.22
N GLU A 55 -3.75 -0.80 0.36
CA GLU A 55 -3.86 0.42 -0.44
C GLU A 55 -3.80 1.64 0.46
N GLN A 56 -3.06 2.67 0.06
CA GLN A 56 -3.04 3.94 0.79
C GLN A 56 -4.36 4.68 0.61
N GLN A 57 -4.99 4.95 1.73
CA GLN A 57 -6.28 5.64 1.80
C GLN A 57 -6.25 6.74 2.86
N PRO A 58 -7.14 7.74 2.80
CA PRO A 58 -7.34 8.62 3.93
C PRO A 58 -7.86 7.80 5.13
N GLN A 59 -7.48 8.19 6.34
CA GLN A 59 -7.94 7.52 7.56
C GLN A 59 -9.47 7.61 7.69
N GLU A 60 -10.02 8.78 7.36
CA GLU A 60 -11.45 9.04 7.34
C GLU A 60 -11.83 9.70 6.02
N SER A 61 -13.00 9.34 5.51
CA SER A 61 -13.56 9.91 4.29
C SER A 61 -15.06 10.09 4.44
N PHE A 62 -15.56 11.27 4.10
CA PHE A 62 -16.97 11.58 4.08
C PHE A 62 -17.38 12.03 2.69
N THR A 63 -18.47 11.44 2.15
CA THR A 63 -19.02 11.83 0.87
C THR A 63 -20.42 12.40 1.08
N LEU A 64 -20.62 13.64 0.67
CA LEU A 64 -21.92 14.29 0.71
C LEU A 64 -22.67 14.03 -0.60
N TYR A 65 -23.88 13.49 -0.47
CA TYR A 65 -24.77 13.19 -1.57
C TYR A 65 -25.92 14.19 -1.63
N PHE A 66 -26.38 14.49 -2.83
CA PHE A 66 -27.54 15.35 -3.06
C PHE A 66 -28.83 14.68 -2.60
N ASN A 67 -29.62 15.44 -1.81
CA ASN A 67 -30.95 15.04 -1.37
C ASN A 67 -32.00 16.09 -1.83
N PRO A 68 -32.78 15.81 -2.89
CA PRO A 68 -33.76 16.75 -3.40
C PRO A 68 -34.92 17.05 -2.44
N SER A 69 -35.15 16.23 -1.40
CA SER A 69 -36.17 16.51 -0.40
C SER A 69 -35.84 17.75 0.46
N LEU A 70 -34.56 18.15 0.53
CA LEU A 70 -34.10 19.37 1.19
C LEU A 70 -34.23 20.61 0.27
N GLY A 71 -34.52 20.43 -1.00
CA GLY A 71 -34.58 21.47 -2.01
C GLY A 71 -33.39 21.48 -2.95
N ASN A 72 -33.04 22.64 -3.47
CA ASN A 72 -31.90 22.85 -4.37
C ASN A 72 -30.68 23.32 -3.56
N VAL A 73 -29.47 22.98 -3.99
CA VAL A 73 -28.25 23.60 -3.47
C VAL A 73 -28.26 25.09 -3.87
N SER A 74 -28.35 25.96 -2.87
CA SER A 74 -28.35 27.41 -3.07
C SER A 74 -26.95 28.00 -3.10
N SER A 75 -26.05 27.46 -2.27
CA SER A 75 -24.66 27.91 -2.22
C SER A 75 -23.75 26.81 -1.71
N LEU A 76 -22.53 26.76 -2.23
CA LEU A 76 -21.40 26.04 -1.65
C LEU A 76 -20.65 27.02 -0.73
N LEU A 77 -20.38 26.65 0.51
CA LEU A 77 -19.74 27.49 1.52
C LEU A 77 -18.24 27.22 1.64
N VAL A 78 -17.75 26.22 0.93
CA VAL A 78 -16.34 25.82 0.87
C VAL A 78 -15.83 25.77 -0.55
N LYS A 79 -14.50 25.85 -0.72
CA LYS A 79 -13.84 25.80 -2.03
C LYS A 79 -13.21 24.42 -2.26
N ASN A 80 -12.96 24.11 -3.54
CA ASN A 80 -12.17 22.94 -3.87
C ASN A 80 -10.76 23.06 -3.30
N ASP A 81 -10.21 21.94 -2.81
CA ASP A 81 -8.90 21.86 -2.15
C ASP A 81 -8.75 22.61 -0.81
N GLU A 82 -9.83 23.16 -0.27
CA GLU A 82 -9.82 23.79 1.05
C GLU A 82 -9.67 22.77 2.17
N ILE A 83 -8.85 23.07 3.17
CA ILE A 83 -8.73 22.27 4.40
C ILE A 83 -9.70 22.83 5.44
N ILE A 84 -10.61 21.99 5.93
CA ILE A 84 -11.66 22.37 6.84
C ILE A 84 -11.59 21.56 8.16
N GLN A 85 -12.21 22.11 9.19
CA GLN A 85 -12.41 21.42 10.47
C GLN A 85 -13.76 20.69 10.48
N SER A 86 -13.90 19.73 11.39
CA SER A 86 -15.20 19.18 11.73
C SER A 86 -16.18 20.30 12.10
N ASP A 87 -17.46 20.11 11.75
CA ASP A 87 -18.56 21.07 11.93
C ASP A 87 -18.49 22.33 11.05
N THR A 88 -17.52 22.44 10.15
CA THR A 88 -17.51 23.53 9.14
C THR A 88 -18.71 23.41 8.21
N PRO A 89 -19.47 24.50 7.97
CA PRO A 89 -20.58 24.50 7.02
C PRO A 89 -20.08 24.27 5.59
N LEU A 90 -20.67 23.27 4.90
CA LEU A 90 -20.28 22.83 3.56
C LEU A 90 -21.12 23.48 2.46
N LEU A 91 -22.45 23.47 2.65
CA LEU A 91 -23.40 24.01 1.71
C LEU A 91 -24.72 24.36 2.37
N GLU A 92 -25.52 25.14 1.66
CA GLU A 92 -26.91 25.45 2.02
C GLU A 92 -27.87 24.93 0.95
N TYR A 93 -28.96 24.33 1.42
CA TYR A 93 -30.14 24.01 0.63
C TYR A 93 -31.18 25.11 0.78
N TYR A 94 -31.93 25.38 -0.30
CA TYR A 94 -33.12 26.21 -0.29
C TYR A 94 -34.26 25.43 -0.93
N ASN A 95 -35.44 25.48 -0.30
CA ASN A 95 -36.61 24.70 -0.69
C ASN A 95 -37.76 25.58 -1.22
N PRO A 96 -37.81 25.93 -2.53
CA PRO A 96 -38.85 26.81 -3.12
C PRO A 96 -40.29 26.32 -2.90
N PRO A 97 -40.61 25.01 -2.95
CA PRO A 97 -41.95 24.51 -2.59
C PRO A 97 -42.39 24.87 -1.18
N LEU A 98 -41.50 24.82 -0.19
CA LEU A 98 -41.82 25.20 1.20
C LEU A 98 -42.08 26.73 1.29
N GLU A 99 -41.33 27.53 0.56
CA GLU A 99 -41.54 28.97 0.53
C GLU A 99 -42.98 29.31 0.07
N LYS A 100 -43.45 28.71 -1.05
CA LYS A 100 -44.80 28.88 -1.54
C LYS A 100 -45.84 28.47 -0.49
N LEU A 101 -45.59 27.36 0.23
CA LEU A 101 -46.48 26.89 1.27
C LEU A 101 -46.49 27.83 2.49
N ILE A 102 -45.36 28.37 2.88
CA ILE A 102 -45.27 29.39 3.96
C ILE A 102 -46.06 30.65 3.60
N VAL A 103 -45.91 31.14 2.37
CA VAL A 103 -46.67 32.32 1.88
C VAL A 103 -48.17 32.06 1.93
N ALA A 104 -48.61 30.87 1.44
CA ALA A 104 -50.04 30.51 1.48
C ALA A 104 -50.58 30.42 2.90
N LYS A 105 -49.80 29.79 3.84
CA LYS A 105 -50.21 29.69 5.26
C LYS A 105 -50.22 31.05 5.99
N LYS A 106 -49.24 31.92 5.68
CA LYS A 106 -49.22 33.31 6.25
C LYS A 106 -50.47 34.10 5.75
N LYS A 107 -50.85 33.94 4.47
CA LYS A 107 -52.10 34.58 3.96
C LYS A 107 -53.35 34.06 4.67
N ALA A 108 -53.44 32.75 4.91
CA ALA A 108 -54.54 32.15 5.65
C ALA A 108 -54.58 32.65 7.11
N LEU A 109 -53.42 32.73 7.78
CA LEU A 109 -53.32 33.27 9.12
C LEU A 109 -53.80 34.74 9.20
N SER A 110 -53.35 35.57 8.28
CA SER A 110 -53.81 36.99 8.23
C SER A 110 -55.31 37.13 7.98
N SER A 111 -55.88 36.24 7.15
CA SER A 111 -57.34 36.21 6.92
C SER A 111 -58.11 35.84 8.18
N LEU A 112 -57.66 34.85 8.98
CA LEU A 112 -58.26 34.42 10.23
C LEU A 112 -58.20 35.55 11.32
N ILE A 113 -57.09 36.24 11.35
CA ILE A 113 -56.91 37.38 12.32
C ILE A 113 -57.90 38.50 11.97
N ASN A 114 -58.07 38.81 10.71
CA ASN A 114 -58.91 39.94 10.25
C ASN A 114 -60.40 39.66 10.40
N HIS A 115 -60.88 38.40 10.18
CA HIS A 115 -62.30 38.09 10.12
C HIS A 115 -62.88 37.44 11.37
N SER A 116 -62.09 36.80 12.24
CA SER A 116 -62.57 36.08 13.40
C SER A 116 -61.55 36.02 14.55
N PRO A 117 -61.17 37.17 15.12
CA PRO A 117 -60.01 37.22 16.02
C PRO A 117 -60.19 36.46 17.34
N LYS A 118 -61.41 36.35 17.90
CA LYS A 118 -61.66 35.68 19.20
C LYS A 118 -62.06 34.22 19.11
N GLN A 119 -62.71 33.77 18.04
CA GLN A 119 -63.18 32.37 17.88
C GLN A 119 -62.16 31.42 17.26
N SER A 120 -61.04 31.90 16.74
CA SER A 120 -60.05 31.13 15.99
C SER A 120 -58.65 31.08 16.62
N ILE A 121 -58.51 31.41 17.91
CA ILE A 121 -57.19 31.46 18.61
C ILE A 121 -56.43 30.14 18.51
N SER A 122 -57.09 29.00 18.70
CA SER A 122 -56.45 27.69 18.59
C SER A 122 -55.98 27.39 17.15
N GLN A 123 -56.77 27.77 16.17
CA GLN A 123 -56.39 27.63 14.75
C GLN A 123 -55.24 28.56 14.36
N GLN A 124 -55.25 29.78 14.86
CA GLN A 124 -54.13 30.74 14.69
C GLN A 124 -52.81 30.21 15.28
N LEU A 125 -52.84 29.66 16.51
CA LEU A 125 -51.69 29.05 17.13
C LEU A 125 -51.16 27.83 16.35
N THR A 126 -52.07 26.96 15.92
CA THR A 126 -51.70 25.79 15.09
C THR A 126 -51.08 26.24 13.78
N LEU A 127 -51.66 27.20 13.08
CA LEU A 127 -51.15 27.68 11.82
C LEU A 127 -49.80 28.37 11.97
N ASN A 128 -49.62 29.15 13.06
CA ASN A 128 -48.35 29.80 13.35
C ASN A 128 -47.25 28.80 13.69
N SER A 129 -47.53 27.75 14.47
CA SER A 129 -46.56 26.70 14.74
C SER A 129 -46.14 25.96 13.46
N GLN A 130 -47.07 25.69 12.57
CA GLN A 130 -46.76 25.08 11.26
C GLN A 130 -45.92 26.01 10.37
N ILE A 131 -46.14 27.31 10.40
CA ILE A 131 -45.32 28.29 9.68
C ILE A 131 -43.90 28.29 10.20
N LEU A 132 -43.71 28.28 11.54
CA LEU A 132 -42.40 28.24 12.17
C LEU A 132 -41.62 26.94 11.83
N GLU A 133 -42.33 25.80 11.84
CA GLU A 133 -41.74 24.51 11.44
C GLU A 133 -41.30 24.55 9.96
N LEU A 134 -42.13 25.04 9.05
CA LEU A 134 -41.77 25.15 7.65
C LEU A 134 -40.63 26.15 7.43
N GLN A 135 -40.57 27.23 8.17
CA GLN A 135 -39.50 28.22 8.06
C GLN A 135 -38.15 27.62 8.51
N SER A 136 -38.14 26.79 9.57
CA SER A 136 -36.93 26.11 10.02
C SER A 136 -36.36 25.13 8.97
N ARG A 137 -37.21 24.65 8.07
CA ARG A 137 -36.84 23.70 6.98
C ARG A 137 -36.65 24.38 5.64
N LEU A 138 -36.92 25.69 5.51
CA LEU A 138 -36.81 26.45 4.26
C LEU A 138 -35.37 26.53 3.78
N GLN A 139 -34.45 26.74 4.70
CA GLN A 139 -33.01 26.74 4.47
C GLN A 139 -32.37 25.71 5.37
N THR A 140 -31.63 24.77 4.80
CA THR A 140 -30.94 23.72 5.55
C THR A 140 -29.45 23.81 5.26
N ARG A 141 -28.65 23.94 6.30
CA ARG A 141 -27.19 23.96 6.23
C ARG A 141 -26.66 22.58 6.57
N ILE A 142 -25.71 22.09 5.80
CA ILE A 142 -25.03 20.81 6.02
C ILE A 142 -23.60 21.11 6.43
N ASN A 143 -23.19 20.55 7.59
CA ASN A 143 -21.85 20.69 8.12
C ASN A 143 -21.03 19.42 7.91
N SER A 144 -19.70 19.56 7.92
CA SER A 144 -18.77 18.43 7.81
C SER A 144 -18.71 17.63 9.11
N PRO A 145 -18.88 16.31 9.09
CA PRO A 145 -18.67 15.49 10.28
C PRO A 145 -17.20 15.27 10.62
N ILE A 146 -16.27 15.52 9.68
CA ILE A 146 -14.83 15.27 9.82
C ILE A 146 -14.01 16.50 9.40
N SER A 147 -12.78 16.57 9.90
CA SER A 147 -11.77 17.51 9.41
C SER A 147 -11.05 16.90 8.21
N GLY A 148 -10.68 17.72 7.23
CA GLY A 148 -9.95 17.24 6.07
C GLY A 148 -10.00 18.16 4.87
N LYS A 149 -9.48 17.67 3.74
CA LYS A 149 -9.42 18.38 2.48
C LYS A 149 -10.68 18.12 1.65
N VAL A 150 -11.30 19.21 1.16
CA VAL A 150 -12.52 19.18 0.34
C VAL A 150 -12.18 18.92 -1.13
N THR A 151 -12.92 18.01 -1.76
CA THR A 151 -12.94 17.82 -3.21
C THR A 151 -14.38 17.99 -3.70
N ILE A 152 -14.65 19.03 -4.48
CA ILE A 152 -15.96 19.28 -5.07
C ILE A 152 -16.07 18.44 -6.34
N LEU A 153 -17.11 17.59 -6.41
CA LEU A 153 -17.36 16.68 -7.54
C LEU A 153 -18.44 17.23 -8.48
N GLU A 154 -19.52 17.79 -7.90
CA GLU A 154 -20.64 18.34 -8.67
C GLU A 154 -21.24 19.54 -7.92
N ALA A 155 -21.08 20.73 -8.47
CA ALA A 155 -21.55 21.96 -7.85
C ALA A 155 -23.06 22.19 -8.00
N HIS A 156 -23.69 21.66 -9.05
CA HIS A 156 -25.10 21.85 -9.40
C HIS A 156 -25.81 20.51 -9.58
N PRO A 157 -25.94 19.70 -8.52
CA PRO A 157 -26.57 18.38 -8.63
C PRO A 157 -28.07 18.51 -8.91
N SER A 158 -28.62 17.64 -9.76
CA SER A 158 -30.02 17.59 -10.10
C SER A 158 -30.70 16.24 -9.80
N LYS A 159 -29.93 15.19 -9.58
CA LYS A 159 -30.45 13.84 -9.36
C LYS A 159 -30.15 13.36 -7.95
N LEU A 160 -31.09 12.65 -7.34
CA LEU A 160 -30.90 11.99 -6.04
C LEU A 160 -29.60 11.16 -6.04
N ASN A 161 -28.88 11.19 -4.91
CA ASN A 161 -27.61 10.48 -4.72
C ASN A 161 -26.46 10.89 -5.66
N THR A 162 -26.55 12.03 -6.33
CA THR A 162 -25.37 12.63 -6.98
C THR A 162 -24.37 13.03 -5.90
N LYS A 163 -23.10 12.64 -6.07
CA LYS A 163 -22.01 13.04 -5.18
C LYS A 163 -21.71 14.53 -5.39
N ILE A 164 -21.92 15.33 -4.36
CA ILE A 164 -21.63 16.78 -4.39
C ILE A 164 -20.16 17.03 -4.09
N MET A 165 -19.68 16.50 -2.97
CA MET A 165 -18.31 16.67 -2.54
C MET A 165 -17.85 15.50 -1.68
N GLN A 166 -16.54 15.36 -1.58
CA GLN A 166 -15.87 14.40 -0.72
C GLN A 166 -14.87 15.15 0.17
N ILE A 167 -14.85 14.82 1.45
CA ILE A 167 -13.87 15.30 2.41
C ILE A 167 -13.00 14.11 2.82
N ASN A 168 -11.68 14.25 2.68
CA ASN A 168 -10.72 13.25 3.05
C ASN A 168 -9.80 13.80 4.14
N SER A 169 -9.61 13.03 5.23
CA SER A 169 -8.67 13.41 6.28
C SER A 169 -7.25 13.56 5.73
N GLU A 170 -6.47 14.46 6.31
CA GLU A 170 -5.06 14.62 5.95
C GLU A 170 -4.18 13.47 6.44
N LYS A 171 -4.63 12.76 7.48
CA LYS A 171 -3.97 11.52 7.94
C LYS A 171 -4.30 10.37 7.00
N HIS A 172 -3.26 9.69 6.57
CA HIS A 172 -3.37 8.52 5.71
C HIS A 172 -3.08 7.24 6.48
N ILE A 173 -3.61 6.15 5.96
CA ILE A 173 -3.36 4.78 6.40
C ILE A 173 -3.15 3.90 5.18
N ILE A 174 -2.59 2.72 5.39
CA ILE A 174 -2.72 1.63 4.43
C ILE A 174 -3.84 0.73 4.92
N ARG A 175 -4.90 0.60 4.12
CA ARG A 175 -6.01 -0.31 4.40
C ARG A 175 -5.87 -1.56 3.58
N ALA A 176 -5.92 -2.72 4.24
CA ALA A 176 -5.84 -4.02 3.60
C ALA A 176 -7.10 -4.83 3.88
N ASN A 177 -7.49 -5.65 2.91
CA ASN A 177 -8.55 -6.64 3.07
C ASN A 177 -7.89 -8.01 3.26
N ILE A 178 -8.22 -8.68 4.35
CA ILE A 178 -7.67 -9.97 4.73
C ILE A 178 -8.78 -10.98 4.97
N THR A 179 -8.47 -12.26 4.77
CA THR A 179 -9.40 -13.35 5.02
C THR A 179 -9.43 -13.73 6.50
N GLU A 180 -10.45 -14.47 6.91
CA GLU A 180 -10.58 -14.99 8.28
C GLU A 180 -9.38 -15.84 8.68
N SER A 181 -8.89 -16.70 7.77
CA SER A 181 -7.70 -17.52 8.00
C SER A 181 -6.41 -16.68 8.18
N GLN A 182 -6.30 -15.55 7.50
CA GLN A 182 -5.19 -14.62 7.66
C GLN A 182 -5.27 -13.83 8.97
N LEU A 183 -6.50 -13.54 9.43
CA LEU A 183 -6.76 -12.81 10.67
C LEU A 183 -6.15 -13.50 11.91
N GLU A 184 -6.13 -14.83 11.95
CA GLU A 184 -5.56 -15.61 13.05
C GLU A 184 -4.05 -15.35 13.26
N HIS A 185 -3.36 -14.88 12.23
CA HIS A 185 -1.90 -14.69 12.21
C HIS A 185 -1.44 -13.25 12.46
N ILE A 186 -2.37 -12.33 12.72
CA ILE A 186 -2.05 -10.91 12.94
C ILE A 186 -2.60 -10.43 14.28
N LYS A 187 -1.96 -9.38 14.81
CA LYS A 187 -2.38 -8.73 16.06
C LYS A 187 -2.27 -7.22 15.94
N ALA A 188 -3.15 -6.52 16.66
CA ALA A 188 -3.04 -5.07 16.80
C ALA A 188 -1.68 -4.70 17.42
N ASN A 189 -1.12 -3.57 17.03
CA ASN A 189 0.21 -3.07 17.40
C ASN A 189 1.40 -3.92 16.91
N GLN A 190 1.17 -4.93 16.08
CA GLN A 190 2.23 -5.73 15.47
C GLN A 190 2.95 -4.93 14.38
N ASP A 191 4.28 -5.03 14.36
CA ASP A 191 5.09 -4.44 13.29
C ASP A 191 5.00 -5.30 12.02
N VAL A 192 4.93 -4.63 10.88
CA VAL A 192 4.86 -5.25 9.55
C VAL A 192 5.86 -4.58 8.62
N ASN A 193 6.39 -5.32 7.66
CA ASN A 193 7.23 -4.72 6.62
C ASN A 193 6.34 -4.29 5.46
N VAL A 194 6.38 -3.00 5.14
CA VAL A 194 5.73 -2.45 3.95
C VAL A 194 6.74 -2.47 2.82
N THR A 195 6.42 -3.23 1.76
CA THR A 195 7.33 -3.51 0.66
C THR A 195 6.68 -3.18 -0.68
N ARG A 196 7.47 -3.09 -1.72
CA ARG A 196 7.03 -3.02 -3.10
C ARG A 196 8.08 -3.68 -4.00
N ASN A 197 7.64 -4.56 -4.90
CA ASN A 197 8.54 -5.31 -5.77
C ASN A 197 9.65 -6.02 -4.97
N HIS A 198 9.33 -6.60 -3.82
CA HIS A 198 10.25 -7.26 -2.90
C HIS A 198 11.30 -6.33 -2.23
N SER A 199 11.20 -5.03 -2.42
CA SER A 199 12.07 -4.06 -1.74
C SER A 199 11.34 -3.45 -0.56
N LYS A 200 11.95 -3.52 0.64
CA LYS A 200 11.39 -2.89 1.84
C LYS A 200 11.42 -1.38 1.70
N LEU A 201 10.28 -0.74 1.91
CA LEU A 201 10.15 0.71 1.93
C LEU A 201 10.28 1.24 3.36
N PHE A 202 9.49 0.70 4.28
CA PHE A 202 9.52 1.06 5.70
C PHE A 202 8.89 -0.04 6.57
N THR A 203 8.98 0.12 7.88
CA THR A 203 8.24 -0.70 8.85
C THR A 203 6.98 0.05 9.25
N GLY A 204 5.82 -0.53 8.99
CA GLY A 204 4.52 -0.07 9.46
C GLY A 204 4.11 -0.82 10.71
N LYS A 205 3.00 -0.37 11.32
CA LYS A 205 2.38 -1.01 12.48
C LYS A 205 0.89 -1.22 12.21
N ILE A 206 0.34 -2.37 12.59
CA ILE A 206 -1.10 -2.62 12.55
C ILE A 206 -1.76 -1.71 13.59
N LEU A 207 -2.55 -0.74 13.12
CA LEU A 207 -3.25 0.24 13.95
C LEU A 207 -4.53 -0.34 14.53
N SER A 208 -5.32 -0.97 13.66
CA SER A 208 -6.61 -1.55 14.03
C SER A 208 -6.96 -2.73 13.14
N ILE A 209 -7.76 -3.62 13.69
CA ILE A 209 -8.39 -4.73 12.98
C ILE A 209 -9.89 -4.56 13.17
N ILE A 210 -10.63 -4.32 12.08
CA ILE A 210 -12.07 -4.12 12.13
C ILE A 210 -12.73 -5.48 12.30
N GLN A 211 -13.34 -5.72 13.44
CA GLN A 211 -13.91 -7.03 13.80
C GLN A 211 -15.21 -7.40 13.05
N ILE A 212 -15.87 -6.42 12.44
CA ILE A 212 -17.05 -6.67 11.61
C ILE A 212 -16.57 -6.95 10.19
N PRO A 213 -16.95 -8.07 9.58
CA PRO A 213 -16.59 -8.37 8.20
C PRO A 213 -17.04 -7.26 7.26
N TYR A 214 -16.14 -6.82 6.41
CA TYR A 214 -16.45 -5.85 5.34
C TYR A 214 -17.36 -6.46 4.28
N LYS A 215 -17.12 -7.73 3.95
CA LYS A 215 -17.91 -8.54 3.00
C LYS A 215 -17.67 -10.02 3.25
N VAL A 216 -18.53 -10.84 2.65
CA VAL A 216 -18.30 -12.29 2.52
C VAL A 216 -18.03 -12.58 1.05
N GLU A 217 -16.96 -13.30 0.76
CA GLU A 217 -16.56 -13.68 -0.59
C GLU A 217 -16.23 -15.19 -0.63
N LYS A 218 -16.88 -15.91 -1.55
CA LYS A 218 -16.72 -17.38 -1.70
C LYS A 218 -16.92 -18.19 -0.39
N GLY A 219 -17.75 -17.70 0.52
CA GLY A 219 -18.02 -18.34 1.80
C GLY A 219 -17.03 -18.01 2.92
N GLU A 220 -16.04 -17.15 2.66
CA GLU A 220 -15.06 -16.68 3.64
C GLU A 220 -15.31 -15.20 3.99
N SER A 221 -15.23 -14.88 5.28
CA SER A 221 -15.37 -13.50 5.75
C SER A 221 -14.11 -12.70 5.46
N ILE A 222 -14.28 -11.51 4.91
CA ILE A 222 -13.19 -10.57 4.62
C ILE A 222 -13.21 -9.42 5.63
N TYR A 223 -12.10 -9.21 6.30
CA TYR A 223 -11.92 -8.18 7.33
C TYR A 223 -11.00 -7.06 6.82
N GLN A 224 -11.15 -5.87 7.40
CA GLN A 224 -10.27 -4.74 7.10
C GLN A 224 -9.25 -4.54 8.22
N VAL A 225 -8.03 -4.24 7.80
CA VAL A 225 -6.90 -3.94 8.68
C VAL A 225 -6.30 -2.62 8.27
N ASP A 226 -6.16 -1.73 9.24
CA ASP A 226 -5.53 -0.43 9.05
C ASP A 226 -4.08 -0.48 9.56
N ILE A 227 -3.16 -0.01 8.74
CA ILE A 227 -1.71 -0.07 8.97
C ILE A 227 -1.16 1.35 8.84
N SER A 228 -0.21 1.70 9.71
CA SER A 228 0.45 3.00 9.65
C SER A 228 1.23 3.16 8.35
N THR A 229 1.20 4.35 7.79
CA THR A 229 1.90 4.71 6.54
C THR A 229 2.77 5.95 6.72
N GLN A 230 3.44 6.33 5.64
CA GLN A 230 4.13 7.60 5.49
C GLN A 230 3.35 8.45 4.48
N ASP A 231 3.13 9.73 4.80
CA ASP A 231 2.26 10.63 4.02
C ASP A 231 2.82 11.03 2.64
N GLN A 232 4.09 10.72 2.38
CA GLN A 232 4.75 11.01 1.10
C GLN A 232 4.20 10.22 -0.09
N TYR A 233 3.36 9.22 0.14
CA TYR A 233 2.82 8.40 -0.94
C TYR A 233 1.43 8.88 -1.36
N PRO A 234 1.09 8.87 -2.66
CA PRO A 234 -0.22 9.26 -3.13
C PRO A 234 -1.30 8.26 -2.69
N LEU A 235 -2.52 8.75 -2.51
CA LEU A 235 -3.71 7.91 -2.29
C LEU A 235 -3.91 6.95 -3.47
N GLY A 236 -4.43 5.77 -3.19
CA GLY A 236 -4.62 4.71 -4.18
C GLY A 236 -3.35 3.88 -4.47
N ARG A 237 -2.22 4.18 -3.82
CA ARG A 237 -0.99 3.40 -4.00
C ARG A 237 -1.10 2.07 -3.28
N HIS A 238 -0.74 0.99 -3.99
CA HIS A 238 -0.70 -0.36 -3.43
C HIS A 238 0.69 -0.71 -2.89
N PHE A 239 0.68 -1.50 -1.82
CA PHE A 239 1.86 -2.01 -1.13
C PHE A 239 1.68 -3.49 -0.81
N ASP A 240 2.78 -4.22 -0.81
CA ASP A 240 2.83 -5.56 -0.24
C ASP A 240 3.12 -5.42 1.27
N ILE A 241 2.30 -6.06 2.10
CA ILE A 241 2.40 -6.05 3.56
C ILE A 241 2.87 -7.41 4.01
N ASP A 242 4.08 -7.47 4.52
CA ASP A 242 4.73 -8.71 4.94
C ASP A 242 4.76 -8.80 6.47
N VAL A 243 4.18 -9.85 7.02
CA VAL A 243 4.02 -10.08 8.46
C VAL A 243 4.97 -11.17 8.93
N GLY A 244 5.62 -10.91 10.07
CA GLY A 244 6.56 -11.84 10.69
C GLY A 244 8.00 -11.66 10.23
N THR A 245 8.88 -12.55 10.69
CA THR A 245 10.29 -12.56 10.31
C THR A 245 10.47 -13.21 8.94
N SER A 246 11.24 -12.56 8.08
CA SER A 246 11.61 -13.16 6.80
C SER A 246 12.49 -14.40 7.02
N LYS A 247 12.13 -15.47 6.35
CA LYS A 247 12.95 -16.67 6.22
C LYS A 247 13.30 -16.85 4.76
N ILE A 248 14.36 -17.56 4.46
CA ILE A 248 14.74 -17.86 3.08
C ILE A 248 14.39 -19.31 2.79
N GLU A 249 13.52 -19.55 1.81
CA GLU A 249 13.19 -20.90 1.38
C GLU A 249 14.14 -21.37 0.27
N LEU A 250 14.75 -22.54 0.45
CA LEU A 250 15.66 -23.15 -0.52
C LEU A 250 15.26 -24.61 -0.80
N PRO A 251 15.54 -25.13 -2.00
CA PRO A 251 15.47 -26.56 -2.25
C PRO A 251 16.42 -27.32 -1.33
N ILE A 252 16.02 -28.48 -0.82
CA ILE A 252 16.88 -29.34 0.01
C ILE A 252 18.17 -29.75 -0.72
N SER A 253 18.13 -29.82 -2.06
CA SER A 253 19.28 -30.08 -2.94
C SER A 253 20.39 -29.02 -2.86
N SER A 254 20.10 -27.84 -2.28
CA SER A 254 21.10 -26.77 -2.08
C SER A 254 21.97 -26.99 -0.83
N ILE A 255 21.63 -27.98 0.02
CA ILE A 255 22.40 -28.28 1.22
C ILE A 255 23.71 -28.98 0.84
N TYR A 256 24.81 -28.49 1.39
CA TYR A 256 26.13 -29.07 1.32
C TYR A 256 26.59 -29.46 2.72
N GLU A 257 27.04 -30.71 2.90
CA GLU A 257 27.55 -31.23 4.22
C GLU A 257 26.62 -30.88 5.40
N ASN A 258 25.32 -31.16 5.28
CA ASN A 258 24.26 -31.02 6.27
C ASN A 258 23.95 -29.60 6.79
N TYR A 259 24.95 -28.74 7.01
CA TYR A 259 24.78 -27.42 7.62
C TYR A 259 25.34 -26.28 6.77
N TYR A 260 25.72 -26.55 5.54
CA TYR A 260 26.33 -25.55 4.66
C TYR A 260 25.56 -25.40 3.36
N VAL A 261 25.73 -24.25 2.75
CA VAL A 261 25.38 -23.99 1.34
C VAL A 261 26.59 -23.39 0.65
N LEU A 262 26.65 -23.53 -0.66
CA LEU A 262 27.62 -22.84 -1.50
C LEU A 262 26.95 -21.63 -2.15
N ILE A 263 27.55 -20.46 -1.99
CA ILE A 263 27.07 -19.22 -2.61
C ILE A 263 28.10 -18.70 -3.61
N THR A 264 27.62 -18.03 -4.65
CA THR A 264 28.50 -17.32 -5.60
C THR A 264 28.51 -15.84 -5.27
N GLN A 265 29.69 -15.29 -5.01
CA GLN A 265 29.90 -13.88 -4.74
C GLN A 265 31.18 -13.41 -5.45
N ASN A 266 31.09 -12.39 -6.31
CA ASN A 266 32.22 -11.86 -7.10
C ASN A 266 32.99 -12.97 -7.85
N ASN A 267 32.29 -13.85 -8.55
CA ASN A 267 32.80 -15.02 -9.26
C ASN A 267 33.54 -16.06 -8.38
N LYS A 268 33.49 -15.92 -7.07
CA LYS A 268 34.05 -16.89 -6.13
C LYS A 268 32.95 -17.71 -5.48
N ILE A 269 33.24 -18.98 -5.20
CA ILE A 269 32.34 -19.87 -4.48
C ILE A 269 32.75 -19.89 -3.01
N ILE A 270 31.80 -19.56 -2.14
CA ILE A 270 32.00 -19.45 -0.71
C ILE A 270 31.11 -20.46 -0.01
N LYS A 271 31.70 -21.26 0.88
CA LYS A 271 30.99 -22.17 1.77
C LYS A 271 30.47 -21.38 2.97
N ARG A 272 29.17 -21.43 3.20
CA ARG A 272 28.51 -20.68 4.29
C ARG A 272 27.67 -21.61 5.14
N ARG A 273 27.86 -21.52 6.46
CA ARG A 273 27.05 -22.26 7.44
C ARG A 273 25.66 -21.64 7.54
N ILE A 274 24.63 -22.48 7.60
CA ILE A 274 23.24 -22.07 7.76
C ILE A 274 22.58 -22.79 8.92
N GLU A 275 21.54 -22.16 9.48
CA GLU A 275 20.56 -22.77 10.37
C GLU A 275 19.23 -22.86 9.64
N TYR A 276 18.61 -24.02 9.63
CA TYR A 276 17.38 -24.25 8.90
C TYR A 276 16.43 -25.22 9.59
N THR A 277 15.17 -25.15 9.20
CA THR A 277 14.12 -26.11 9.57
C THR A 277 13.47 -26.67 8.30
N LYS A 278 12.73 -27.74 8.41
CA LYS A 278 11.97 -28.30 7.29
C LYS A 278 10.87 -27.30 6.88
N SER A 279 10.72 -27.04 5.59
CA SER A 279 9.61 -26.26 5.07
C SER A 279 8.32 -27.07 5.06
N GLN A 280 7.16 -26.38 5.04
CA GLN A 280 5.86 -27.03 4.76
C GLN A 280 5.79 -27.53 3.31
N LYS A 281 6.56 -26.93 2.41
CA LYS A 281 6.69 -27.35 1.02
C LYS A 281 7.63 -28.55 0.91
N ASN A 282 7.16 -29.67 0.38
CA ASN A 282 7.95 -30.86 0.18
C ASN A 282 9.21 -30.59 -0.68
N GLY A 283 10.36 -31.07 -0.24
CA GLY A 283 11.65 -30.88 -0.93
C GLY A 283 12.31 -29.52 -0.67
N TYR A 284 11.80 -28.72 0.26
CA TYR A 284 12.36 -27.41 0.63
C TYR A 284 12.70 -27.32 2.12
N ILE A 285 13.62 -26.42 2.43
CA ILE A 285 14.04 -26.02 3.76
C ILE A 285 13.79 -24.53 3.97
N MET A 286 13.62 -24.14 5.23
CA MET A 286 13.44 -22.76 5.64
C MET A 286 14.67 -22.32 6.43
N VAL A 287 15.52 -21.50 5.83
CA VAL A 287 16.76 -20.98 6.44
C VAL A 287 16.40 -19.78 7.31
N SER A 288 16.78 -19.89 8.60
CA SER A 288 16.56 -18.83 9.59
C SER A 288 17.79 -17.95 9.82
N ASN A 289 19.00 -18.48 9.57
CA ASN A 289 20.26 -17.77 9.79
C ASN A 289 21.34 -18.23 8.80
N GLY A 290 22.32 -17.36 8.52
CA GLY A 290 23.49 -17.69 7.70
C GLY A 290 23.40 -17.27 6.23
N LEU A 291 22.25 -16.79 5.74
CA LEU A 291 22.11 -16.25 4.39
C LEU A 291 21.57 -14.81 4.41
N ASN A 292 22.00 -14.03 3.44
CA ASN A 292 21.46 -12.71 3.18
C ASN A 292 20.48 -12.76 1.98
N ILE A 293 19.48 -11.88 2.00
CA ILE A 293 18.60 -11.67 0.85
C ILE A 293 19.45 -11.21 -0.33
N GLY A 294 19.25 -11.85 -1.49
CA GLY A 294 20.03 -11.58 -2.70
C GLY A 294 21.23 -12.51 -2.90
N ASP A 295 21.64 -13.30 -1.91
CA ASP A 295 22.70 -14.31 -2.09
C ASP A 295 22.32 -15.30 -3.20
N LYS A 296 23.25 -15.60 -4.09
CA LYS A 296 23.07 -16.62 -5.15
C LYS A 296 23.56 -17.96 -4.61
N VAL A 297 22.65 -18.86 -4.31
CA VAL A 297 22.90 -20.18 -3.74
C VAL A 297 22.96 -21.23 -4.82
N ILE A 298 23.95 -22.11 -4.81
CA ILE A 298 24.11 -23.22 -5.76
C ILE A 298 23.11 -24.31 -5.40
N VAL A 299 22.29 -24.75 -6.38
CA VAL A 299 21.21 -25.72 -6.17
C VAL A 299 21.73 -27.15 -5.98
N HIS A 300 22.80 -27.52 -6.68
CA HIS A 300 23.43 -28.84 -6.61
C HIS A 300 24.93 -28.68 -6.28
N PRO A 301 25.26 -28.40 -4.99
CA PRO A 301 26.65 -28.20 -4.59
C PRO A 301 27.45 -29.50 -4.64
N SER A 302 28.70 -29.43 -5.09
CA SER A 302 29.66 -30.54 -5.08
C SER A 302 31.01 -30.11 -4.54
N SER A 303 31.79 -31.04 -3.97
CA SER A 303 33.12 -30.76 -3.46
C SER A 303 34.11 -30.27 -4.53
N SER A 304 33.90 -30.67 -5.78
CA SER A 304 34.72 -30.22 -6.92
C SER A 304 34.66 -28.70 -7.16
N LEU A 305 33.59 -28.05 -6.69
CA LEU A 305 33.41 -26.59 -6.83
C LEU A 305 34.26 -25.78 -5.84
N LEU A 306 34.73 -26.41 -4.73
CA LEU A 306 35.55 -25.76 -3.69
C LEU A 306 37.05 -25.98 -3.87
N GLN A 307 37.45 -26.87 -4.80
CA GLN A 307 38.85 -27.26 -5.01
C GLN A 307 39.59 -26.43 -6.08
N LYS A 308 39.03 -25.31 -6.49
CA LYS A 308 39.64 -24.43 -7.48
C LYS A 308 39.91 -23.04 -6.95
#